data_0c76f46fd2a5edd034d88757e1bbd9da
#
_entry.id   0c76f46fd2a5edd034d88757e1bbd9da
#
_cell.length_a   1.000
_cell.length_b   1.000
_cell.length_c   1.000
_cell.angle_alpha   90.00
_cell.angle_beta   90.00
_cell.angle_gamma   90.00
#
_symmetry.space_group_name_H-M   'P 1'
#
loop_
_entity.id
_entity.type
_entity.pdbx_description
1 polymer ?
#
loop_
_entity_poly.entity_id
_entity_poly.type
_entity_poly.pdbx_seq_one_letter_code
_entity_poly.pdbx_strand_id
1 'polypeptide(L)'
;PNTKNPINTVEKGVEYKNMIYSLLPKTNTFKPLMTIYLTDSITNDEIKRGFLENIFFAAKLYPANATTNSQHGVKNIKKIYKVFELMEEIGMPLLIHGEVSDPKVDIFDREEVFIDTELDPLISTFPDLKIVLEHITTSYAVNFVETNNIGATITPHHLHINRNAMFFGGLNSDFYCLP
;
A
#
# COMPACT_ATOMS: atom_id res chain seq x y z
N PRO A 1 8.02 -3.01 0.87
CA PRO A 1 6.95 -4.01 0.79
C PRO A 1 6.97 -4.79 -0.52
N ASN A 2 7.00 -4.15 -1.70
CA ASN A 2 6.99 -4.83 -3.02
C ASN A 2 8.37 -5.38 -3.44
N THR A 3 9.01 -6.11 -2.57
CA THR A 3 10.23 -6.86 -2.89
C THR A 3 9.93 -7.99 -3.88
N LYS A 4 10.91 -8.44 -4.66
CA LYS A 4 10.75 -9.53 -5.64
C LYS A 4 10.13 -10.78 -5.00
N ASN A 5 10.55 -11.12 -3.80
CA ASN A 5 9.94 -12.16 -2.97
C ASN A 5 9.12 -11.46 -1.87
N PRO A 6 7.79 -11.62 -1.84
CA PRO A 6 6.95 -10.95 -0.84
C PRO A 6 7.34 -11.31 0.60
N ILE A 7 7.40 -10.29 1.45
CA ILE A 7 7.57 -10.46 2.89
C ILE A 7 6.18 -10.58 3.50
N ASN A 8 5.67 -11.79 3.50
CA ASN A 8 4.30 -12.14 3.89
C ASN A 8 4.23 -13.14 5.06
N THR A 9 5.36 -13.36 5.76
CA THR A 9 5.43 -14.12 7.00
C THR A 9 6.33 -13.42 8.02
N VAL A 10 6.15 -13.74 9.30
CA VAL A 10 6.94 -13.16 10.39
C VAL A 10 8.42 -13.51 10.23
N GLU A 11 8.73 -14.74 9.83
CA GLU A 11 10.11 -15.21 9.64
C GLU A 11 10.83 -14.40 8.56
N LYS A 12 10.18 -14.17 7.41
CA LYS A 12 10.72 -13.32 6.34
C LYS A 12 10.89 -11.86 6.79
N GLY A 13 9.97 -11.36 7.62
CA GLY A 13 10.07 -10.03 8.22
C GLY A 13 11.30 -9.88 9.10
N VAL A 14 11.55 -10.88 9.96
CA VAL A 14 12.73 -10.93 10.83
C VAL A 14 14.02 -11.05 10.01
N GLU A 15 14.05 -11.95 9.03
CA GLU A 15 15.20 -12.13 8.14
C GLU A 15 15.56 -10.82 7.42
N TYR A 16 14.59 -10.14 6.81
CA TYR A 16 14.82 -8.91 6.10
C TYR A 16 15.24 -7.76 7.03
N LYS A 17 14.64 -7.67 8.22
CA LYS A 17 15.04 -6.73 9.26
C LYS A 17 16.49 -6.92 9.68
N ASN A 18 16.91 -8.18 9.88
CA ASN A 18 18.29 -8.53 10.24
C ASN A 18 19.27 -8.22 9.11
N MET A 19 18.87 -8.45 7.85
CA MET A 19 19.67 -8.06 6.69
C MET A 19 19.90 -6.54 6.65
N ILE A 20 18.86 -5.72 6.89
CA ILE A 20 19.01 -4.27 6.99
C ILE A 20 20.01 -3.91 8.10
N TYR A 21 19.85 -4.47 9.30
CA TYR A 21 20.75 -4.19 10.41
C TYR A 21 22.20 -4.59 10.15
N SER A 22 22.43 -5.68 9.41
CA SER A 22 23.79 -6.15 9.08
C SER A 22 24.57 -5.16 8.18
N LEU A 23 23.85 -4.31 7.45
CA LEU A 23 24.42 -3.29 6.56
C LEU A 23 24.61 -1.92 7.24
N LEU A 24 24.06 -1.74 8.43
CA LEU A 24 24.16 -0.47 9.15
C LEU A 24 25.45 -0.40 9.99
N PRO A 25 26.09 0.79 10.08
CA PRO A 25 27.18 1.00 11.02
C PRO A 25 26.74 0.74 12.46
N LYS A 26 27.62 0.21 13.30
CA LYS A 26 27.32 -0.08 14.72
C LYS A 26 26.86 1.12 15.55
N THR A 27 27.21 2.32 15.11
CA THR A 27 26.80 3.59 15.74
C THR A 27 25.45 4.11 15.25
N ASN A 28 24.81 3.43 14.29
CA ASN A 28 23.56 3.89 13.70
C ASN A 28 22.38 3.62 14.63
N THR A 29 21.50 4.61 14.78
CA THR A 29 20.27 4.54 15.60
C THR A 29 19.02 4.27 14.78
N PHE A 30 19.15 4.04 13.46
CA PHE A 30 18.04 3.76 12.56
C PHE A 30 17.28 2.50 12.98
N LYS A 31 15.95 2.60 13.05
CA LYS A 31 15.06 1.49 13.38
C LYS A 31 14.12 1.26 12.19
N PRO A 32 14.27 0.17 11.42
CA PRO A 32 13.35 -0.14 10.34
C PRO A 32 11.98 -0.54 10.89
N LEU A 33 10.93 0.16 10.47
CA LEU A 33 9.54 -0.21 10.72
C LEU A 33 9.08 -1.08 9.56
N MET A 34 9.04 -2.40 9.81
CA MET A 34 8.70 -3.36 8.77
C MET A 34 7.20 -3.38 8.48
N THR A 35 6.83 -3.63 7.23
CA THR A 35 5.44 -3.85 6.80
C THR A 35 5.28 -5.24 6.22
N ILE A 36 4.16 -5.91 6.53
CA ILE A 36 3.81 -7.19 5.93
C ILE A 36 3.11 -6.96 4.59
N TYR A 37 3.45 -7.77 3.57
CA TYR A 37 2.82 -7.75 2.25
C TYR A 37 1.56 -8.62 2.26
N LEU A 38 0.39 -8.03 1.98
CA LEU A 38 -0.87 -8.76 1.91
C LEU A 38 -0.99 -9.55 0.59
N THR A 39 -1.42 -10.79 0.72
CA THR A 39 -1.71 -11.70 -0.40
C THR A 39 -3.09 -12.32 -0.22
N ASP A 40 -3.68 -12.92 -1.26
CA ASP A 40 -4.96 -13.65 -1.15
C ASP A 40 -4.92 -14.81 -0.12
N SER A 41 -3.73 -15.28 0.27
CA SER A 41 -3.53 -16.40 1.19
C SER A 41 -2.98 -15.99 2.56
N ILE A 42 -2.90 -14.68 2.85
CA ILE A 42 -2.45 -14.21 4.14
C ILE A 42 -3.35 -14.73 5.27
N THR A 43 -2.77 -15.10 6.40
CA THR A 43 -3.51 -15.61 7.54
C THR A 43 -3.59 -14.60 8.68
N ASN A 44 -4.67 -14.69 9.47
CA ASN A 44 -4.84 -13.88 10.66
C ASN A 44 -3.70 -14.10 11.67
N ASP A 45 -3.15 -15.33 11.75
CA ASP A 45 -2.06 -15.66 12.66
C ASP A 45 -0.78 -14.90 12.32
N GLU A 46 -0.42 -14.79 11.03
CA GLU A 46 0.74 -13.99 10.60
C GLU A 46 0.58 -12.50 10.93
N ILE A 47 -0.61 -11.95 10.71
CA ILE A 47 -0.92 -10.57 11.02
C ILE A 47 -0.84 -10.33 12.53
N LYS A 48 -1.57 -11.13 13.32
CA LYS A 48 -1.64 -10.99 14.77
C LYS A 48 -0.28 -11.16 15.44
N ARG A 49 0.42 -12.25 15.11
CA ARG A 49 1.75 -12.55 15.65
C ARG A 49 2.75 -11.46 15.27
N GLY A 50 2.82 -11.11 14.00
CA GLY A 50 3.77 -10.10 13.50
C GLY A 50 3.58 -8.72 14.12
N PHE A 51 2.34 -8.31 14.37
CA PHE A 51 2.04 -7.02 14.98
C PHE A 51 2.31 -7.04 16.51
N LEU A 52 1.82 -8.06 17.23
CA LEU A 52 2.00 -8.16 18.67
C LEU A 52 3.47 -8.36 19.10
N GLU A 53 4.26 -9.06 18.28
CA GLU A 53 5.70 -9.23 18.49
C GLU A 53 6.55 -8.03 18.03
N ASN A 54 5.93 -6.94 17.55
CA ASN A 54 6.60 -5.74 17.02
C ASN A 54 7.58 -6.04 15.86
N ILE A 55 7.25 -7.04 15.05
CA ILE A 55 7.96 -7.33 13.80
C ILE A 55 7.41 -6.45 12.69
N PHE A 56 6.08 -6.41 12.54
CA PHE A 56 5.40 -5.55 11.58
C PHE A 56 4.66 -4.42 12.29
N PHE A 57 4.71 -3.23 11.71
CA PHE A 57 4.05 -2.01 12.20
C PHE A 57 2.82 -1.63 11.39
N ALA A 58 2.69 -2.17 10.20
CA ALA A 58 1.57 -1.98 9.30
C ALA A 58 1.49 -3.14 8.30
N ALA A 59 0.34 -3.27 7.61
CA ALA A 59 0.19 -4.15 6.47
C ALA A 59 0.10 -3.33 5.18
N LYS A 60 0.71 -3.81 4.09
CA LYS A 60 0.67 -3.17 2.77
C LYS A 60 -0.19 -3.97 1.80
N LEU A 61 -1.21 -3.32 1.28
CA LEU A 61 -2.08 -3.79 0.20
C LEU A 61 -1.59 -3.30 -1.15
N TYR A 62 -1.36 -4.25 -2.05
CA TYR A 62 -1.24 -4.00 -3.49
C TYR A 62 -2.36 -4.75 -4.21
N PRO A 63 -3.15 -4.11 -5.06
CA PRO A 63 -3.93 -4.85 -6.04
C PRO A 63 -3.00 -5.65 -6.95
N ALA A 64 -3.38 -6.90 -7.25
CA ALA A 64 -2.53 -7.77 -8.06
C ALA A 64 -2.25 -7.14 -9.44
N ASN A 65 -0.99 -7.12 -9.84
CA ASN A 65 -0.48 -6.58 -11.11
C ASN A 65 -0.65 -5.06 -11.31
N ALA A 66 -0.97 -4.30 -10.26
CA ALA A 66 -1.10 -2.84 -10.37
C ALA A 66 0.26 -2.15 -10.55
N THR A 67 1.32 -2.67 -9.93
CA THR A 67 2.65 -2.05 -9.97
C THR A 67 3.77 -3.10 -9.96
N THR A 68 5.02 -2.67 -9.96
CA THR A 68 6.21 -3.54 -9.92
C THR A 68 6.16 -4.50 -8.73
N ASN A 69 6.45 -5.80 -8.98
CA ASN A 69 6.42 -6.89 -8.00
C ASN A 69 5.08 -7.05 -7.26
N SER A 70 3.95 -6.65 -7.88
CA SER A 70 2.61 -6.80 -7.29
C SER A 70 1.83 -8.03 -7.78
N GLN A 71 2.46 -8.92 -8.55
CA GLN A 71 1.83 -10.15 -9.08
C GLN A 71 1.27 -11.08 -7.97
N HIS A 72 1.83 -10.99 -6.76
CA HIS A 72 1.35 -11.73 -5.58
C HIS A 72 0.37 -10.95 -4.71
N GLY A 73 0.01 -9.73 -5.14
CA GLY A 73 -0.94 -8.86 -4.45
C GLY A 73 -2.35 -9.46 -4.38
N VAL A 74 -3.24 -8.70 -3.80
CA VAL A 74 -4.62 -9.10 -3.57
C VAL A 74 -5.43 -8.96 -4.86
N LYS A 75 -6.04 -10.06 -5.32
CA LYS A 75 -6.91 -10.09 -6.50
C LYS A 75 -8.35 -9.68 -6.18
N ASN A 76 -8.77 -9.93 -4.96
CA ASN A 76 -10.11 -9.59 -4.49
C ASN A 76 -10.05 -9.24 -3.01
N ILE A 77 -10.21 -7.96 -2.72
CA ILE A 77 -10.12 -7.40 -1.36
C ILE A 77 -11.12 -8.09 -0.40
N LYS A 78 -12.30 -8.46 -0.87
CA LYS A 78 -13.33 -9.12 -0.04
C LYS A 78 -12.90 -10.48 0.50
N LYS A 79 -11.96 -11.17 -0.15
CA LYS A 79 -11.43 -12.45 0.35
C LYS A 79 -10.65 -12.33 1.64
N ILE A 80 -10.07 -11.18 1.90
CA ILE A 80 -9.26 -10.91 3.09
C ILE A 80 -9.96 -10.00 4.10
N TYR A 81 -11.29 -9.86 4.04
CA TYR A 81 -12.07 -9.05 5.00
C TYR A 81 -11.87 -9.48 6.44
N LYS A 82 -11.71 -10.80 6.71
CA LYS A 82 -11.39 -11.30 8.06
C LYS A 82 -10.03 -10.80 8.57
N VAL A 83 -9.09 -10.52 7.67
CA VAL A 83 -7.80 -9.94 8.02
C VAL A 83 -7.98 -8.46 8.39
N PHE A 84 -8.83 -7.73 7.66
CA PHE A 84 -9.12 -6.33 7.97
C PHE A 84 -9.88 -6.17 9.29
N GLU A 85 -10.86 -7.05 9.56
CA GLU A 85 -11.55 -7.14 10.85
C GLU A 85 -10.56 -7.30 12.02
N LEU A 86 -9.61 -8.23 11.88
CA LEU A 86 -8.54 -8.42 12.87
C LEU A 86 -7.65 -7.17 12.98
N MET A 87 -7.25 -6.57 11.85
CA MET A 87 -6.40 -5.38 11.85
C MET A 87 -7.07 -4.19 12.53
N GLU A 88 -8.38 -4.01 12.31
CA GLU A 88 -9.20 -3.01 13.00
C GLU A 88 -9.21 -3.28 14.51
N GLU A 89 -9.49 -4.54 14.93
CA GLU A 89 -9.51 -4.96 16.34
C GLU A 89 -8.19 -4.67 17.07
N ILE A 90 -7.06 -5.03 16.45
CA ILE A 90 -5.73 -4.87 17.07
C ILE A 90 -5.10 -3.49 16.83
N GLY A 91 -5.75 -2.63 16.03
CA GLY A 91 -5.29 -1.29 15.70
C GLY A 91 -4.10 -1.24 14.75
N MET A 92 -3.88 -2.28 13.93
CA MET A 92 -2.79 -2.34 12.94
C MET A 92 -3.13 -1.51 11.70
N PRO A 93 -2.27 -0.56 11.27
CA PRO A 93 -2.54 0.26 10.09
C PRO A 93 -2.49 -0.53 8.78
N LEU A 94 -3.38 -0.17 7.85
CA LEU A 94 -3.42 -0.63 6.46
C LEU A 94 -2.89 0.46 5.53
N LEU A 95 -1.81 0.18 4.82
CA LEU A 95 -1.21 1.04 3.80
C LEU A 95 -1.66 0.54 2.43
N ILE A 96 -2.27 1.39 1.61
CA ILE A 96 -2.90 0.98 0.34
C ILE A 96 -2.21 1.63 -0.85
N HIS A 97 -1.86 0.83 -1.85
CA HIS A 97 -1.61 1.28 -3.21
C HIS A 97 -2.97 1.35 -3.92
N GLY A 98 -3.44 2.57 -4.14
CA GLY A 98 -4.82 2.85 -4.59
C GLY A 98 -4.96 2.90 -6.10
N GLU A 99 -4.89 1.76 -6.78
CA GLU A 99 -5.00 1.69 -8.23
C GLU A 99 -5.71 0.40 -8.65
N VAL A 100 -6.70 0.49 -9.57
CA VAL A 100 -7.25 -0.70 -10.22
C VAL A 100 -6.30 -1.18 -11.33
N SER A 101 -6.25 -2.50 -11.54
CA SER A 101 -5.40 -3.14 -12.57
C SER A 101 -6.17 -3.56 -13.83
N ASP A 102 -7.46 -3.20 -13.97
CA ASP A 102 -8.26 -3.51 -15.16
C ASP A 102 -7.74 -2.71 -16.38
N PRO A 103 -7.28 -3.39 -17.44
CA PRO A 103 -6.77 -2.71 -18.64
C PRO A 103 -7.84 -1.92 -19.42
N LYS A 104 -9.12 -2.09 -19.11
CA LYS A 104 -10.22 -1.32 -19.69
C LYS A 104 -10.40 0.06 -19.07
N VAL A 105 -9.85 0.27 -17.87
CA VAL A 105 -9.88 1.56 -17.18
C VAL A 105 -8.72 2.41 -17.69
N ASP A 106 -9.01 3.66 -18.10
CA ASP A 106 -7.96 4.63 -18.46
C ASP A 106 -6.95 4.76 -17.33
N ILE A 107 -5.66 4.81 -17.68
CA ILE A 107 -4.58 4.84 -16.70
C ILE A 107 -4.65 6.03 -15.74
N PHE A 108 -5.25 7.15 -16.17
CA PHE A 108 -5.40 8.36 -15.35
C PHE A 108 -6.63 8.33 -14.45
N ASP A 109 -7.55 7.37 -14.65
CA ASP A 109 -8.78 7.24 -13.87
C ASP A 109 -8.70 6.09 -12.83
N ARG A 110 -7.62 5.31 -12.85
CA ARG A 110 -7.49 4.09 -12.03
C ARG A 110 -7.52 4.35 -10.54
N GLU A 111 -6.96 5.47 -10.07
CA GLU A 111 -6.99 5.84 -8.65
C GLU A 111 -8.42 6.20 -8.22
N GLU A 112 -9.14 7.01 -9.01
CA GLU A 112 -10.54 7.38 -8.74
C GLU A 112 -11.46 6.15 -8.73
N VAL A 113 -11.34 5.29 -9.75
CA VAL A 113 -12.11 4.04 -9.82
C VAL A 113 -11.81 3.12 -8.62
N PHE A 114 -10.55 3.04 -8.18
CA PHE A 114 -10.21 2.28 -6.98
C PHE A 114 -10.87 2.84 -5.72
N ILE A 115 -10.86 4.16 -5.57
CA ILE A 115 -11.50 4.83 -4.45
C ILE A 115 -12.99 4.48 -4.41
N ASP A 116 -13.70 4.62 -5.53
CA ASP A 116 -15.15 4.41 -5.59
C ASP A 116 -15.55 2.94 -5.42
N THR A 117 -14.78 2.02 -6.01
CA THR A 117 -15.19 0.61 -6.08
C THR A 117 -14.65 -0.25 -4.95
N GLU A 118 -13.52 0.12 -4.35
CA GLU A 118 -12.83 -0.69 -3.35
C GLU A 118 -12.65 0.05 -2.02
N LEU A 119 -12.14 1.29 -2.03
CA LEU A 119 -11.77 2.00 -0.80
C LEU A 119 -12.99 2.51 -0.02
N ASP A 120 -13.94 3.17 -0.68
CA ASP A 120 -15.14 3.68 -0.03
C ASP A 120 -16.00 2.57 0.59
N PRO A 121 -16.27 1.43 -0.11
CA PRO A 121 -16.89 0.26 0.52
C PRO A 121 -16.09 -0.33 1.68
N LEU A 122 -14.75 -0.31 1.60
CA LEU A 122 -13.88 -0.82 2.67
C LEU A 122 -14.01 0.03 3.94
N ILE A 123 -13.94 1.36 3.83
CA ILE A 123 -14.10 2.29 4.95
C ILE A 123 -15.49 2.16 5.58
N SER A 124 -16.51 2.02 4.73
CA SER A 124 -17.89 1.81 5.21
C SER A 124 -18.06 0.51 5.98
N THR A 125 -17.28 -0.53 5.62
CA THR A 125 -17.36 -1.85 6.27
C THR A 125 -16.53 -1.90 7.56
N PHE A 126 -15.38 -1.21 7.61
CA PHE A 126 -14.43 -1.19 8.71
C PHE A 126 -14.12 0.27 9.12
N PRO A 127 -15.04 0.93 9.82
CA PRO A 127 -14.94 2.38 10.10
C PRO A 127 -13.79 2.76 11.06
N ASP A 128 -13.31 1.84 11.88
CA ASP A 128 -12.23 2.06 12.84
C ASP A 128 -10.87 1.56 12.32
N LEU A 129 -10.82 0.96 11.12
CA LEU A 129 -9.58 0.53 10.50
C LEU A 129 -8.71 1.75 10.14
N LYS A 130 -7.49 1.77 10.65
CA LYS A 130 -6.53 2.84 10.35
C LYS A 130 -6.01 2.67 8.93
N ILE A 131 -6.46 3.51 8.02
CA ILE A 131 -6.09 3.45 6.59
C ILE A 131 -5.19 4.63 6.22
N VAL A 132 -4.17 4.33 5.40
CA VAL A 132 -3.33 5.32 4.70
C VAL A 132 -3.38 5.01 3.20
N LEU A 133 -3.97 5.91 2.42
CA LEU A 133 -3.88 5.88 0.96
C LEU A 133 -2.53 6.46 0.54
N GLU A 134 -1.61 5.61 0.09
CA GLU A 134 -0.23 6.03 -0.19
C GLU A 134 -0.08 6.66 -1.57
N HIS A 135 0.86 7.64 -1.67
CA HIS A 135 1.33 8.30 -2.91
C HIS A 135 0.19 8.72 -3.84
N ILE A 136 -0.85 9.37 -3.29
CA ILE A 136 -2.00 9.87 -4.05
C ILE A 136 -1.57 10.84 -5.15
N THR A 137 -2.26 10.80 -6.30
CA THR A 137 -1.88 11.54 -7.52
C THR A 137 -2.95 12.46 -8.06
N THR A 138 -4.19 12.33 -7.60
CA THR A 138 -5.34 13.05 -8.15
C THR A 138 -5.96 14.01 -7.14
N SER A 139 -6.59 15.08 -7.65
CA SER A 139 -7.42 15.96 -6.81
C SER A 139 -8.62 15.21 -6.22
N TYR A 140 -9.11 14.16 -6.90
CA TYR A 140 -10.17 13.32 -6.39
C TYR A 140 -9.76 12.63 -5.09
N ALA A 141 -8.57 12.00 -5.08
CA ALA A 141 -8.03 11.36 -3.89
C ALA A 141 -7.79 12.36 -2.73
N VAL A 142 -7.30 13.58 -3.04
CA VAL A 142 -7.15 14.63 -2.03
C VAL A 142 -8.49 14.96 -1.38
N ASN A 143 -9.51 15.26 -2.17
CA ASN A 143 -10.85 15.59 -1.67
C ASN A 143 -11.45 14.42 -0.87
N PHE A 144 -11.24 13.19 -1.33
CA PHE A 144 -11.73 11.99 -0.64
C PHE A 144 -11.08 11.84 0.75
N VAL A 145 -9.76 12.02 0.84
CA VAL A 145 -9.02 11.92 2.11
C VAL A 145 -9.41 13.03 3.07
N GLU A 146 -9.62 14.28 2.58
CA GLU A 146 -10.06 15.40 3.42
C GLU A 146 -11.46 15.21 3.99
N THR A 147 -12.32 14.48 3.31
CA THR A 147 -13.72 14.22 3.74
C THR A 147 -13.88 12.95 4.57
N ASN A 148 -12.89 12.05 4.53
CA ASN A 148 -12.91 10.79 5.26
C ASN A 148 -11.79 10.78 6.32
N ASN A 149 -12.01 10.07 7.40
CA ASN A 149 -11.02 9.99 8.50
C ASN A 149 -9.90 8.98 8.20
N ILE A 150 -9.17 9.20 7.10
CA ILE A 150 -8.02 8.39 6.68
C ILE A 150 -6.78 9.24 6.45
N GLY A 151 -5.60 8.65 6.55
CA GLY A 151 -4.34 9.29 6.18
C GLY A 151 -4.02 9.14 4.69
N ALA A 152 -3.11 9.98 4.20
CA ALA A 152 -2.52 9.83 2.88
C ALA A 152 -1.04 10.18 2.86
N THR A 153 -0.33 9.76 1.83
CA THR A 153 1.03 10.22 1.52
C THR A 153 1.08 10.77 0.10
N ILE A 154 1.95 11.75 -0.13
CA ILE A 154 2.23 12.32 -1.45
C ILE A 154 3.73 12.27 -1.67
N THR A 155 4.17 11.84 -2.85
CA THR A 155 5.59 11.83 -3.19
C THR A 155 6.02 13.19 -3.76
N PRO A 156 7.32 13.58 -3.63
CA PRO A 156 7.78 14.87 -4.13
C PRO A 156 7.53 15.08 -5.62
N HIS A 157 7.70 14.06 -6.45
CA HIS A 157 7.46 14.19 -7.89
C HIS A 157 5.98 14.42 -8.23
N HIS A 158 5.04 13.85 -7.48
CA HIS A 158 3.61 14.11 -7.68
C HIS A 158 3.19 15.54 -7.27
N LEU A 159 3.98 16.22 -6.42
CA LEU A 159 3.78 17.64 -6.10
C LEU A 159 4.34 18.58 -7.17
N HIS A 160 5.40 18.19 -7.88
CA HIS A 160 6.13 19.08 -8.79
C HIS A 160 5.83 18.83 -10.26
N ILE A 161 5.39 17.63 -10.64
CA ILE A 161 5.23 17.19 -12.02
C ILE A 161 3.79 16.72 -12.22
N ASN A 162 3.12 17.25 -13.23
CA ASN A 162 1.82 16.76 -13.65
C ASN A 162 1.91 15.97 -14.96
N ARG A 163 0.81 15.32 -15.36
CA ARG A 163 0.78 14.45 -16.55
C ARG A 163 1.15 15.15 -17.86
N ASN A 164 1.08 16.47 -17.95
CA ASN A 164 1.50 17.19 -19.16
C ASN A 164 3.00 17.02 -19.43
N ALA A 165 3.82 16.82 -18.39
CA ALA A 165 5.26 16.60 -18.56
C ALA A 165 5.57 15.36 -19.42
N MET A 166 4.71 14.34 -19.37
CA MET A 166 4.84 13.12 -20.18
C MET A 166 4.71 13.39 -21.68
N PHE A 167 4.02 14.48 -22.07
CA PHE A 167 3.66 14.77 -23.46
C PHE A 167 4.30 16.05 -24.00
N PHE A 168 4.96 16.85 -23.16
CA PHE A 168 5.56 18.12 -23.56
C PHE A 168 6.74 17.90 -24.52
N GLY A 169 6.59 18.37 -25.76
CA GLY A 169 7.60 18.20 -26.81
C GLY A 169 7.73 16.78 -27.38
N GLY A 170 6.82 15.87 -27.02
CA GLY A 170 6.81 14.47 -27.41
C GLY A 170 6.53 13.54 -26.24
N LEU A 171 6.67 12.23 -26.43
CA LEU A 171 6.47 11.26 -25.36
C LEU A 171 7.74 11.15 -24.48
N ASN A 172 7.60 11.52 -23.20
CA ASN A 172 8.67 11.49 -22.19
C ASN A 172 8.35 10.41 -21.16
N SER A 173 8.80 9.18 -21.42
CA SER A 173 8.52 8.02 -20.55
C SER A 173 9.10 8.15 -19.14
N ASP A 174 10.16 8.95 -18.96
CA ASP A 174 10.80 9.17 -17.66
C ASP A 174 9.89 9.89 -16.64
N PHE A 175 8.85 10.58 -17.13
CA PHE A 175 7.84 11.23 -16.29
C PHE A 175 6.60 10.37 -16.06
N TYR A 176 6.57 9.13 -16.57
CA TYR A 176 5.48 8.21 -16.31
C TYR A 176 5.64 7.61 -14.91
N CYS A 177 4.84 8.12 -13.97
CA CYS A 177 4.74 7.63 -12.62
C CYS A 177 3.29 7.78 -12.15
N LEU A 178 2.61 6.66 -12.02
CA LEU A 178 1.29 6.54 -11.39
C LEU A 178 1.45 6.02 -9.96
N PRO A 179 0.36 5.94 -9.18
CA PRO A 179 0.38 5.44 -7.82
C PRO A 179 1.09 4.11 -7.68
#